data_97fad00b3602143d8fa639d343c93cbb
#
_entry.id   97fad00b3602143d8fa639d343c93cbb
#
_cell.length_a   1.000
_cell.length_b   1.000
_cell.length_c   1.000
_cell.angle_alpha   90.00
_cell.angle_beta   90.00
_cell.angle_gamma   90.00
#
_symmetry.space_group_name_H-M   'P 1'
#
loop_
_entity.id
_entity.type
_entity.pdbx_description
1 polymer ?
#
loop_
_entity_poly.entity_id
_entity_poly.type
_entity_poly.pdbx_seq_one_letter_code
_entity_poly.pdbx_strand_id
1 'polypeptide(L)'
;LNVVNNQWAISTHANLATGGRTFAERGLAYDIPSMRVDGNDFLALYSVTKWARDRAAAGKGATHIEVYTYRAGGHSSSDDPSVYRPDDEFKCWPGGDPILRLKEHLVKAEMWNETRHTALAKKIDDEVMASYKAACEFGDLASGPYPPASTIFTEVYEEVPWHIQEQREELGK
;
A
#
# COMPACT_ATOMS: atom_id res chain seq x y z
N LEU A 1 -2.25 5.84 -12.11
CA LEU A 1 -2.90 4.57 -11.80
C LEU A 1 -1.82 3.53 -11.51
N ASN A 2 -1.76 3.05 -10.25
CA ASN A 2 -0.73 2.09 -9.83
C ASN A 2 -1.36 0.73 -9.53
N VAL A 3 -0.73 -0.34 -10.03
CA VAL A 3 -1.04 -1.72 -9.69
C VAL A 3 0.18 -2.33 -9.02
N VAL A 4 0.08 -2.63 -7.74
CA VAL A 4 1.13 -3.33 -7.01
C VAL A 4 0.99 -4.82 -7.26
N ASN A 5 1.77 -5.33 -8.22
CA ASN A 5 1.82 -6.74 -8.53
C ASN A 5 2.79 -7.44 -7.57
N ASN A 6 2.30 -7.77 -6.40
CA ASN A 6 3.05 -8.47 -5.35
C ASN A 6 2.95 -10.00 -5.47
N GLN A 7 2.53 -10.52 -6.61
CA GLN A 7 2.36 -11.91 -7.00
C GLN A 7 1.16 -12.63 -6.36
N TRP A 8 0.47 -12.04 -5.40
CA TRP A 8 -0.56 -12.73 -4.64
C TRP A 8 -1.82 -11.86 -4.43
N ALA A 9 -2.97 -12.39 -4.79
CA ALA A 9 -4.29 -11.89 -4.41
C ALA A 9 -4.83 -12.80 -3.30
N ILE A 10 -4.53 -12.47 -2.04
CA ILE A 10 -4.68 -13.33 -0.86
C ILE A 10 -3.91 -14.65 -1.09
N SER A 11 -4.61 -15.74 -1.38
CA SER A 11 -4.05 -17.06 -1.66
C SER A 11 -3.96 -17.43 -3.15
N THR A 12 -4.40 -16.52 -4.05
CA THR A 12 -4.35 -16.76 -5.50
C THR A 12 -3.09 -16.16 -6.10
N HIS A 13 -2.24 -17.00 -6.69
CA HIS A 13 -1.03 -16.54 -7.37
C HIS A 13 -1.35 -15.78 -8.67
N ALA A 14 -0.54 -14.78 -9.01
CA ALA A 14 -0.73 -13.92 -10.18
C ALA A 14 -0.88 -14.70 -11.49
N ASN A 15 -0.20 -15.84 -11.66
CA ASN A 15 -0.31 -16.69 -12.84
C ASN A 15 -1.71 -17.29 -13.05
N LEU A 16 -2.51 -17.38 -11.98
CA LEU A 16 -3.89 -17.87 -12.03
C LEU A 16 -4.90 -16.70 -12.14
N ALA A 17 -4.45 -15.48 -11.81
CA ALA A 17 -5.32 -14.31 -11.73
C ALA A 17 -5.44 -13.56 -13.06
N THR A 18 -4.55 -13.78 -14.03
CA THR A 18 -4.57 -13.10 -15.33
C THR A 18 -4.02 -13.98 -16.44
N GLY A 19 -4.65 -13.91 -17.62
CA GLY A 19 -4.12 -14.50 -18.84
C GLY A 19 -3.13 -13.59 -19.59
N GLY A 20 -2.98 -12.32 -19.20
CA GLY A 20 -1.99 -11.40 -19.75
C GLY A 20 -0.59 -11.65 -19.20
N ARG A 21 0.44 -11.28 -19.95
CA ARG A 21 1.84 -11.43 -19.51
C ARG A 21 2.20 -10.44 -18.40
N THR A 22 1.58 -9.26 -18.41
CA THR A 22 1.79 -8.22 -17.41
C THR A 22 0.50 -7.49 -17.09
N PHE A 23 0.38 -6.89 -15.91
CA PHE A 23 -0.73 -5.99 -15.62
C PHE A 23 -0.59 -4.65 -16.36
N ALA A 24 0.63 -4.24 -16.70
CA ALA A 24 0.87 -3.03 -17.47
C ALA A 24 0.20 -3.06 -18.86
N GLU A 25 0.10 -4.24 -19.49
CA GLU A 25 -0.57 -4.40 -20.80
C GLU A 25 -2.03 -3.91 -20.80
N ARG A 26 -2.70 -3.87 -19.66
CA ARG A 26 -4.08 -3.41 -19.54
C ARG A 26 -4.26 -1.93 -19.93
N GLY A 27 -3.26 -1.10 -19.67
CA GLY A 27 -3.32 0.32 -20.03
C GLY A 27 -3.31 0.54 -21.54
N LEU A 28 -2.71 -0.37 -22.32
CA LEU A 28 -2.68 -0.27 -23.78
C LEU A 28 -4.08 -0.33 -24.40
N ALA A 29 -5.00 -1.11 -23.81
CA ALA A 29 -6.38 -1.21 -24.28
C ALA A 29 -7.17 0.10 -24.14
N TYR A 30 -6.69 1.02 -23.31
CA TYR A 30 -7.31 2.32 -23.04
C TYR A 30 -6.48 3.50 -23.57
N ASP A 31 -5.48 3.23 -24.43
CA ASP A 31 -4.52 4.24 -24.93
C ASP A 31 -3.83 5.02 -23.80
N ILE A 32 -3.58 4.35 -22.67
CA ILE A 32 -2.88 4.92 -21.52
C ILE A 32 -1.43 4.44 -21.55
N PRO A 33 -0.43 5.36 -21.56
CA PRO A 33 0.97 4.99 -21.42
C PRO A 33 1.19 4.11 -20.19
N SER A 34 1.79 2.95 -20.39
CA SER A 34 1.91 1.92 -19.39
C SER A 34 3.36 1.48 -19.21
N MET A 35 3.73 1.20 -17.97
CA MET A 35 5.11 0.84 -17.64
C MET A 35 5.12 -0.19 -16.51
N ARG A 36 6.00 -1.19 -16.63
CA ARG A 36 6.30 -2.12 -15.53
C ARG A 36 7.64 -1.74 -14.93
N VAL A 37 7.70 -1.62 -13.62
CA VAL A 37 8.90 -1.22 -12.88
C VAL A 37 9.22 -2.24 -11.78
N ASP A 38 10.51 -2.43 -11.50
CA ASP A 38 10.96 -3.18 -10.32
C ASP A 38 10.55 -2.43 -9.05
N GLY A 39 9.56 -2.98 -8.32
CA GLY A 39 9.04 -2.39 -7.09
C GLY A 39 10.01 -2.48 -5.90
N ASN A 40 11.07 -3.27 -6.02
CA ASN A 40 12.13 -3.40 -5.03
C ASN A 40 13.34 -2.48 -5.33
N ASP A 41 13.27 -1.69 -6.42
CA ASP A 41 14.24 -0.65 -6.74
C ASP A 41 13.65 0.74 -6.48
N PHE A 42 14.05 1.36 -5.37
CA PHE A 42 13.56 2.68 -4.98
C PHE A 42 13.85 3.75 -6.06
N LEU A 43 15.02 3.75 -6.67
CA LEU A 43 15.41 4.76 -7.66
C LEU A 43 14.65 4.59 -8.98
N ALA A 44 14.44 3.34 -9.40
CA ALA A 44 13.61 3.05 -10.57
C ALA A 44 12.16 3.49 -10.34
N LEU A 45 11.60 3.15 -9.19
CA LEU A 45 10.23 3.53 -8.83
C LEU A 45 10.07 5.05 -8.71
N TYR A 46 11.01 5.74 -8.09
CA TYR A 46 11.06 7.20 -8.02
C TYR A 46 11.05 7.83 -9.41
N SER A 47 11.92 7.34 -10.31
CA SER A 47 12.07 7.88 -11.67
C SER A 47 10.77 7.73 -12.49
N VAL A 48 10.16 6.54 -12.45
CA VAL A 48 8.89 6.26 -13.15
C VAL A 48 7.74 7.10 -12.58
N THR A 49 7.65 7.19 -11.26
CA THR A 49 6.61 7.97 -10.59
C THR A 49 6.76 9.46 -10.90
N LYS A 50 7.99 9.97 -10.87
CA LYS A 50 8.28 11.37 -11.24
C LYS A 50 7.87 11.64 -12.69
N TRP A 51 8.27 10.78 -13.62
CA TRP A 51 7.88 10.92 -15.02
C TRP A 51 6.36 10.91 -15.21
N ALA A 52 5.63 10.00 -14.55
CA ALA A 52 4.19 9.92 -14.63
C ALA A 52 3.52 11.18 -14.05
N ARG A 53 4.01 11.70 -12.93
CA ARG A 53 3.57 12.95 -12.31
C ARG A 53 3.79 14.15 -13.24
N ASP A 54 4.98 14.27 -13.81
CA ASP A 54 5.33 15.39 -14.69
C ASP A 54 4.48 15.37 -15.97
N ARG A 55 4.17 14.19 -16.51
CA ARG A 55 3.19 14.03 -17.61
C ARG A 55 1.82 14.54 -17.25
N ALA A 56 1.30 14.11 -16.10
CA ALA A 56 -0.03 14.51 -15.61
C ALA A 56 -0.10 16.03 -15.38
N ALA A 57 0.92 16.59 -14.74
CA ALA A 57 1.02 18.04 -14.51
C ALA A 57 1.11 18.86 -15.81
N ALA A 58 1.67 18.28 -16.87
CA ALA A 58 1.71 18.89 -18.21
C ALA A 58 0.45 18.66 -19.04
N GLY A 59 -0.64 18.14 -18.47
CA GLY A 59 -1.90 17.88 -19.15
C GLY A 59 -1.88 16.72 -20.15
N LYS A 60 -0.84 15.83 -20.07
CA LYS A 60 -0.67 14.70 -20.98
C LYS A 60 -1.44 13.43 -20.57
N GLY A 61 -2.36 13.56 -19.61
CA GLY A 61 -3.23 12.48 -19.15
C GLY A 61 -2.58 11.51 -18.18
N ALA A 62 -3.28 10.42 -17.90
CA ALA A 62 -2.89 9.39 -16.94
C ALA A 62 -1.71 8.53 -17.42
N THR A 63 -1.10 7.84 -16.49
CA THR A 63 -0.11 6.79 -16.73
C THR A 63 -0.49 5.57 -15.89
N HIS A 64 -0.35 4.38 -16.45
CA HIS A 64 -0.54 3.11 -15.75
C HIS A 64 0.83 2.53 -15.38
N ILE A 65 1.06 2.26 -14.09
CA ILE A 65 2.33 1.72 -13.58
C ILE A 65 2.06 0.40 -12.90
N GLU A 66 2.67 -0.68 -13.40
CA GLU A 66 2.76 -1.94 -12.68
C GLU A 66 4.03 -1.95 -11.83
N VAL A 67 3.85 -1.96 -10.53
CA VAL A 67 4.94 -2.10 -9.55
C VAL A 67 5.12 -3.60 -9.29
N TYR A 68 6.15 -4.18 -9.89
CA TYR A 68 6.43 -5.61 -9.79
C TYR A 68 7.28 -5.90 -8.55
N THR A 69 6.70 -6.61 -7.61
CA THR A 69 7.29 -6.89 -6.30
C THR A 69 6.80 -8.24 -5.75
N TYR A 70 7.12 -8.53 -4.51
CA TYR A 70 6.69 -9.74 -3.81
C TYR A 70 6.14 -9.42 -2.42
N ARG A 71 5.02 -10.03 -2.05
CA ARG A 71 4.45 -9.95 -0.70
C ARG A 71 5.12 -10.97 0.21
N ALA A 72 6.09 -10.53 1.03
CA ALA A 72 6.82 -11.41 1.94
C ALA A 72 5.96 -11.89 3.12
N GLY A 73 5.16 -11.01 3.73
CA GLY A 73 4.28 -11.34 4.85
C GLY A 73 2.95 -11.97 4.45
N GLY A 74 2.10 -12.26 5.43
CA GLY A 74 0.70 -12.61 5.23
C GLY A 74 -0.13 -11.46 4.66
N HIS A 75 -1.31 -11.75 4.14
CA HIS A 75 -2.23 -10.74 3.62
C HIS A 75 -2.85 -9.90 4.75
N SER A 76 -3.16 -10.54 5.84
CA SER A 76 -3.73 -9.93 7.06
C SER A 76 -3.19 -10.64 8.29
N SER A 77 -3.55 -10.15 9.48
CA SER A 77 -3.17 -10.77 10.76
C SER A 77 -3.75 -12.17 10.97
N SER A 78 -4.83 -12.52 10.26
CA SER A 78 -5.50 -13.83 10.30
C SER A 78 -5.10 -14.76 9.15
N ASP A 79 -4.24 -14.30 8.21
CA ASP A 79 -3.80 -15.09 7.07
C ASP A 79 -2.62 -15.99 7.47
N ASP A 80 -2.71 -17.26 7.08
CA ASP A 80 -1.60 -18.21 7.17
C ASP A 80 -1.07 -18.53 5.76
N PRO A 81 0.00 -17.87 5.30
CA PRO A 81 0.53 -18.07 3.98
C PRO A 81 1.16 -19.46 3.77
N SER A 82 1.50 -20.20 4.83
CA SER A 82 2.13 -21.53 4.72
C SER A 82 1.22 -22.57 4.05
N VAL A 83 -0.11 -22.34 4.09
CA VAL A 83 -1.09 -23.24 3.43
C VAL A 83 -1.12 -23.12 1.90
N TYR A 84 -0.59 -22.07 1.31
CA TYR A 84 -0.69 -21.84 -0.14
C TYR A 84 0.63 -21.48 -0.84
N ARG A 85 1.71 -21.23 -0.08
CA ARG A 85 3.05 -20.97 -0.64
C ARG A 85 4.17 -21.47 0.29
N PRO A 86 5.38 -21.75 -0.21
CA PRO A 86 6.54 -22.03 0.64
C PRO A 86 6.93 -20.84 1.52
N ASP A 87 7.29 -21.08 2.78
CA ASP A 87 7.61 -20.07 3.77
C ASP A 87 8.85 -19.21 3.41
N ASP A 88 9.71 -19.72 2.55
CA ASP A 88 10.96 -19.08 2.18
C ASP A 88 11.01 -18.58 0.73
N GLU A 89 9.89 -18.64 0.00
CA GLU A 89 9.80 -18.18 -1.39
C GLU A 89 10.27 -16.71 -1.55
N PHE A 90 9.94 -15.86 -0.58
CA PHE A 90 10.35 -14.46 -0.62
C PHE A 90 11.88 -14.26 -0.57
N LYS A 91 12.64 -15.21 0.00
CA LYS A 91 14.11 -15.16 0.07
C LYS A 91 14.75 -15.37 -1.30
N CYS A 92 14.03 -16.05 -2.18
CA CYS A 92 14.47 -16.32 -3.55
C CYS A 92 14.04 -15.21 -4.53
N TRP A 93 13.32 -14.19 -4.06
CA TRP A 93 12.85 -13.11 -4.93
C TRP A 93 14.03 -12.29 -5.49
N PRO A 94 14.15 -12.14 -6.82
CA PRO A 94 15.34 -11.52 -7.44
C PRO A 94 15.57 -10.07 -7.02
N GLY A 95 14.51 -9.34 -6.68
CA GLY A 95 14.59 -7.94 -6.24
C GLY A 95 15.12 -7.78 -4.81
N GLY A 96 15.10 -8.84 -3.99
CA GLY A 96 15.47 -8.79 -2.57
C GLY A 96 14.58 -7.86 -1.74
N ASP A 97 15.04 -7.52 -0.54
CA ASP A 97 14.40 -6.53 0.33
C ASP A 97 14.69 -5.10 -0.18
N PRO A 98 13.67 -4.26 -0.47
CA PRO A 98 13.87 -2.93 -1.03
C PRO A 98 14.61 -1.97 -0.08
N ILE A 99 14.43 -2.12 1.23
CA ILE A 99 15.08 -1.28 2.24
C ILE A 99 16.56 -1.63 2.33
N LEU A 100 16.86 -2.92 2.40
CA LEU A 100 18.25 -3.39 2.44
C LEU A 100 18.98 -3.01 1.16
N ARG A 101 18.37 -3.20 0.00
CA ARG A 101 18.94 -2.84 -1.31
C ARG A 101 19.27 -1.35 -1.40
N LEU A 102 18.37 -0.47 -0.96
CA LEU A 102 18.62 0.97 -0.92
C LEU A 102 19.74 1.32 0.06
N LYS A 103 19.73 0.72 1.26
CA LYS A 103 20.77 0.90 2.27
C LYS A 103 22.15 0.56 1.71
N GLU A 104 22.28 -0.63 1.11
CA GLU A 104 23.53 -1.08 0.50
C GLU A 104 24.01 -0.15 -0.62
N HIS A 105 23.09 0.31 -1.46
CA HIS A 105 23.40 1.27 -2.51
C HIS A 105 23.97 2.57 -1.94
N LEU A 106 23.31 3.14 -0.93
CA LEU A 106 23.75 4.39 -0.29
C LEU A 106 25.07 4.23 0.47
N VAL A 107 25.31 3.07 1.07
CA VAL A 107 26.61 2.78 1.73
C VAL A 107 27.74 2.68 0.69
N LYS A 108 27.51 1.99 -0.43
CA LYS A 108 28.48 1.93 -1.53
C LYS A 108 28.77 3.29 -2.15
N ALA A 109 27.79 4.18 -2.16
CA ALA A 109 27.93 5.56 -2.63
C ALA A 109 28.53 6.50 -1.57
N GLU A 110 28.95 5.99 -0.42
CA GLU A 110 29.50 6.77 0.72
C GLU A 110 28.53 7.83 1.29
N MET A 111 27.23 7.71 0.96
CA MET A 111 26.18 8.63 1.41
C MET A 111 25.53 8.19 2.73
N TRP A 112 25.74 6.96 3.15
CA TRP A 112 25.14 6.33 4.32
C TRP A 112 26.12 5.45 5.08
N ASN A 113 25.84 5.19 6.37
CA ASN A 113 26.61 4.27 7.19
C ASN A 113 25.76 3.63 8.28
N GLU A 114 26.28 2.63 8.97
CA GLU A 114 25.57 1.87 9.99
C GLU A 114 25.15 2.71 11.21
N THR A 115 26.00 3.64 11.64
CA THR A 115 25.67 4.53 12.77
C THR A 115 24.45 5.39 12.49
N ARG A 116 24.37 5.99 11.28
CA ARG A 116 23.21 6.76 10.85
C ARG A 116 21.97 5.88 10.69
N HIS A 117 22.14 4.65 10.18
CA HIS A 117 21.05 3.71 10.00
C HIS A 117 20.41 3.32 11.33
N THR A 118 21.21 2.92 12.31
CA THR A 118 20.75 2.54 13.65
C THR A 118 20.07 3.72 14.37
N ALA A 119 20.64 4.93 14.26
CA ALA A 119 20.05 6.12 14.86
C ALA A 119 18.68 6.46 14.23
N LEU A 120 18.56 6.35 12.89
CA LEU A 120 17.30 6.57 12.20
C LEU A 120 16.25 5.51 12.55
N ALA A 121 16.64 4.24 12.57
CA ALA A 121 15.74 3.15 12.93
C ALA A 121 15.16 3.35 14.34
N LYS A 122 16.02 3.67 15.32
CA LYS A 122 15.57 3.97 16.69
C LYS A 122 14.62 5.17 16.73
N LYS A 123 14.95 6.27 16.03
CA LYS A 123 14.09 7.45 16.00
C LYS A 123 12.71 7.13 15.46
N ILE A 124 12.63 6.36 14.34
CA ILE A 124 11.36 5.97 13.72
C ILE A 124 10.57 5.06 14.66
N ASP A 125 11.21 4.10 15.31
CA ASP A 125 10.56 3.21 16.27
C ASP A 125 9.94 3.99 17.44
N ASP A 126 10.69 4.93 18.01
CA ASP A 126 10.20 5.82 19.08
C ASP A 126 8.98 6.65 18.62
N GLU A 127 9.01 7.21 17.39
CA GLU A 127 7.90 7.99 16.80
C GLU A 127 6.66 7.13 16.53
N VAL A 128 6.83 5.92 15.99
CA VAL A 128 5.74 4.97 15.73
C VAL A 128 5.11 4.53 17.05
N MET A 129 5.91 4.19 18.04
CA MET A 129 5.40 3.78 19.35
C MET A 129 4.67 4.91 20.09
N ALA A 130 5.14 6.15 19.97
CA ALA A 130 4.45 7.31 20.54
C ALA A 130 3.08 7.53 19.85
N SER A 131 3.04 7.45 18.53
CA SER A 131 1.80 7.57 17.75
C SER A 131 0.81 6.44 18.05
N TYR A 132 1.31 5.21 18.18
CA TYR A 132 0.49 4.07 18.57
C TYR A 132 -0.14 4.26 19.95
N LYS A 133 0.65 4.68 20.95
CA LYS A 133 0.15 4.95 22.29
C LYS A 133 -0.92 6.05 22.30
N ALA A 134 -0.67 7.15 21.58
CA ALA A 134 -1.66 8.22 21.44
C ALA A 134 -2.96 7.74 20.77
N ALA A 135 -2.87 6.87 19.76
CA ALA A 135 -4.05 6.27 19.14
C ALA A 135 -4.83 5.38 20.12
N CYS A 136 -4.14 4.62 20.98
CA CYS A 136 -4.78 3.79 22.00
C CYS A 136 -5.55 4.61 23.06
N GLU A 137 -5.20 5.88 23.27
CA GLU A 137 -5.94 6.78 24.18
C GLU A 137 -7.37 7.07 23.71
N PHE A 138 -7.66 6.91 22.40
CA PHE A 138 -9.03 6.98 21.87
C PHE A 138 -9.89 5.75 22.23
N GLY A 139 -9.31 4.73 22.86
CA GLY A 139 -9.98 3.50 23.24
C GLY A 139 -9.88 2.40 22.18
N ASP A 140 -10.58 1.32 22.42
CA ASP A 140 -10.69 0.14 21.56
C ASP A 140 -12.16 -0.23 21.31
N LEU A 141 -12.40 -1.32 20.57
CA LEU A 141 -13.78 -1.79 20.28
C LEU A 141 -14.58 -2.19 21.53
N ALA A 142 -13.92 -2.42 22.66
CA ALA A 142 -14.57 -2.78 23.91
C ALA A 142 -14.71 -1.60 24.88
N SER A 143 -13.78 -0.64 24.85
CA SER A 143 -13.69 0.44 25.84
C SER A 143 -14.12 1.82 25.31
N GLY A 144 -14.29 2.00 23.99
CA GLY A 144 -14.64 3.29 23.41
C GLY A 144 -13.56 4.37 23.59
N PRO A 145 -13.82 5.65 23.31
CA PRO A 145 -15.14 6.27 23.11
C PRO A 145 -15.79 5.92 21.78
N TYR A 146 -17.06 5.62 21.81
CA TYR A 146 -17.84 5.37 20.60
C TYR A 146 -18.39 6.68 20.04
N PRO A 147 -18.36 6.88 18.72
CA PRO A 147 -19.07 8.00 18.11
C PRO A 147 -20.58 7.89 18.43
N PRO A 148 -21.29 9.02 18.60
CA PRO A 148 -22.74 9.01 18.80
C PRO A 148 -23.42 8.26 17.65
N ALA A 149 -24.45 7.45 17.95
CA ALA A 149 -25.18 6.69 16.94
C ALA A 149 -25.78 7.58 15.84
N SER A 150 -26.03 8.86 16.13
CA SER A 150 -26.48 9.85 15.14
C SER A 150 -25.49 10.07 13.97
N THR A 151 -24.20 9.80 14.17
CA THR A 151 -23.18 10.01 13.12
C THR A 151 -23.34 9.06 11.94
N ILE A 152 -23.92 7.86 12.14
CA ILE A 152 -24.22 6.92 11.05
C ILE A 152 -25.16 7.50 9.99
N PHE A 153 -25.91 8.57 10.30
CA PHE A 153 -26.88 9.18 9.40
C PHE A 153 -26.37 10.47 8.75
N THR A 154 -25.25 11.04 9.18
CA THR A 154 -24.86 12.41 8.84
C THR A 154 -23.53 12.55 8.10
N GLU A 155 -22.71 11.50 8.00
CA GLU A 155 -21.33 11.64 7.51
C GLU A 155 -21.12 11.26 6.03
N VAL A 156 -22.14 10.71 5.35
CA VAL A 156 -22.00 10.15 3.99
C VAL A 156 -22.49 11.12 2.91
N TYR A 157 -23.52 11.91 3.19
CA TYR A 157 -24.21 12.76 2.22
C TYR A 157 -24.18 14.22 2.65
N GLU A 158 -23.98 15.14 1.70
CA GLU A 158 -24.11 16.58 1.92
C GLU A 158 -25.56 16.94 2.30
N GLU A 159 -26.52 16.38 1.54
CA GLU A 159 -27.95 16.40 1.87
C GLU A 159 -28.41 14.99 2.21
N VAL A 160 -28.90 14.78 3.43
CA VAL A 160 -29.33 13.46 3.89
C VAL A 160 -30.57 13.01 3.11
N PRO A 161 -30.53 11.88 2.35
CA PRO A 161 -31.66 11.37 1.58
C PRO A 161 -32.83 10.99 2.49
N TRP A 162 -34.07 11.05 1.93
CA TRP A 162 -35.30 10.80 2.69
C TRP A 162 -35.32 9.45 3.43
N HIS A 163 -34.83 8.39 2.82
CA HIS A 163 -34.78 7.05 3.43
C HIS A 163 -33.82 6.96 4.62
N ILE A 164 -32.76 7.76 4.63
CA ILE A 164 -31.83 7.85 5.76
C ILE A 164 -32.44 8.70 6.88
N GLN A 165 -33.22 9.74 6.53
CA GLN A 165 -33.97 10.52 7.50
C GLN A 165 -35.02 9.65 8.20
N GLU A 166 -35.79 8.84 7.46
CA GLU A 166 -36.77 7.89 7.99
C GLU A 166 -36.12 6.91 9.00
N GLN A 167 -34.98 6.29 8.62
CA GLN A 167 -34.21 5.40 9.51
C GLN A 167 -33.74 6.11 10.78
N ARG A 168 -33.33 7.38 10.65
CA ARG A 168 -32.92 8.20 11.79
C ARG A 168 -34.07 8.46 12.73
N GLU A 169 -35.26 8.76 12.21
CA GLU A 169 -36.48 8.98 13.00
C GLU A 169 -36.91 7.69 13.71
N GLU A 170 -36.89 6.53 13.02
CA GLU A 170 -37.21 5.23 13.60
C GLU A 170 -36.28 4.87 14.78
N LEU A 171 -35.00 5.23 14.70
CA LEU A 171 -34.05 5.02 15.80
C LEU A 171 -34.13 6.09 16.90
N GLY A 172 -34.99 7.10 16.75
CA GLY A 172 -35.14 8.19 17.72
C GLY A 172 -33.90 9.05 17.89
N LYS A 173 -33.10 9.24 16.78
CA LYS A 173 -31.79 9.95 16.77
C LYS A 173 -31.76 11.22 15.90
#